data_0a8ac576454bd853420a8ab3a6ccdd8b
#
_entry.id   0a8ac576454bd853420a8ab3a6ccdd8b
#
_cell.length_a   1.000
_cell.length_b   1.000
_cell.length_c   1.000
_cell.angle_alpha   90.00
_cell.angle_beta   90.00
_cell.angle_gamma   90.00
#
_symmetry.space_group_name_H-M   'P 1'
#
loop_
_entity.id
_entity.type
_entity.pdbx_description
1 polymer ?
#
loop_
_entity_poly.entity_id
_entity_poly.type
_entity_poly.pdbx_seq_one_letter_code
_entity_poly.pdbx_strand_id
1 'polypeptide(L)'
;VSIEQQTLRTEIYLLLSALLRQSPPTEMLAFLCQLEAESEQSDMQKAWQGISTAAAKANISALEDEYQELFIGIGRGEVVPFASWHRTGSLMEKPLAEIRNDLDQMGFEREEQVKEPEDHIAALCEVMAMITQEDETLQQAFFNKHIAPWFGSLVNQIREAKSADFYLNVAALLNAFLSLEQVRFSEKTKSSKTQLKIDVKNVTEYDQAQQ
;
A
#
# COMPACT_ATOMS: atom_id res chain seq x y z
N VAL A 1 -15.21 11.33 -5.86
CA VAL A 1 -15.27 9.99 -5.23
C VAL A 1 -16.48 9.98 -4.34
N SER A 2 -17.31 8.90 -4.42
CA SER A 2 -18.48 8.79 -3.54
C SER A 2 -18.03 8.52 -2.09
N ILE A 3 -18.87 8.93 -1.11
CA ILE A 3 -18.61 8.64 0.32
C ILE A 3 -18.43 7.12 0.54
N GLU A 4 -19.23 6.32 -0.15
CA GLU A 4 -19.19 4.86 -0.08
C GLU A 4 -17.82 4.29 -0.55
N GLN A 5 -17.25 4.82 -1.63
CA GLN A 5 -15.91 4.43 -2.09
C GLN A 5 -14.80 4.85 -1.13
N GLN A 6 -14.94 6.01 -0.47
CA GLN A 6 -13.98 6.44 0.54
C GLN A 6 -14.03 5.51 1.77
N THR A 7 -15.24 5.15 2.21
CA THR A 7 -15.45 4.22 3.33
C THR A 7 -14.82 2.87 3.02
N LEU A 8 -15.08 2.30 1.85
CA LEU A 8 -14.49 1.02 1.43
C LEU A 8 -12.94 1.07 1.41
N ARG A 9 -12.35 2.15 0.90
CA ARG A 9 -10.89 2.30 0.91
C ARG A 9 -10.33 2.33 2.34
N THR A 10 -11.00 3.08 3.24
CA THR A 10 -10.64 3.11 4.66
C THR A 10 -10.64 1.71 5.26
N GLU A 11 -11.70 0.95 5.02
CA GLU A 11 -11.85 -0.41 5.55
C GLU A 11 -10.77 -1.37 5.02
N ILE A 12 -10.42 -1.28 3.74
CA ILE A 12 -9.34 -2.11 3.16
C ILE A 12 -7.98 -1.75 3.75
N TYR A 13 -7.67 -0.47 3.91
CA TYR A 13 -6.44 -0.05 4.57
C TYR A 13 -6.35 -0.55 6.02
N LEU A 14 -7.44 -0.44 6.79
CA LEU A 14 -7.49 -0.94 8.17
C LEU A 14 -7.36 -2.46 8.24
N LEU A 15 -7.99 -3.18 7.32
CA LEU A 15 -7.86 -4.64 7.23
C LEU A 15 -6.42 -5.06 6.94
N LEU A 16 -5.75 -4.42 5.97
CA LEU A 16 -4.36 -4.68 5.65
C LEU A 16 -3.43 -4.35 6.82
N SER A 17 -3.69 -3.22 7.51
CA SER A 17 -2.96 -2.87 8.73
C SER A 17 -3.09 -3.97 9.79
N ALA A 18 -4.30 -4.43 10.07
CA ALA A 18 -4.55 -5.46 11.07
C ALA A 18 -3.89 -6.80 10.72
N LEU A 19 -3.99 -7.26 9.46
CA LEU A 19 -3.40 -8.52 8.99
C LEU A 19 -1.87 -8.52 9.01
N LEU A 20 -1.24 -7.35 8.81
CA LEU A 20 0.22 -7.23 8.74
C LEU A 20 0.84 -6.87 10.10
N ARG A 21 0.04 -6.45 11.09
CA ARG A 21 0.52 -6.09 12.44
C ARG A 21 0.63 -7.30 13.37
N GLN A 22 -0.25 -8.26 13.21
CA GLN A 22 -0.30 -9.48 14.02
C GLN A 22 -1.00 -10.61 13.29
N SER A 23 -0.82 -11.83 13.78
CA SER A 23 -1.61 -12.98 13.30
C SER A 23 -3.11 -12.72 13.49
N PRO A 24 -3.96 -12.95 12.46
CA PRO A 24 -5.38 -12.65 12.54
C PRO A 24 -6.08 -13.52 13.59
N PRO A 25 -6.88 -12.92 14.49
CA PRO A 25 -7.66 -13.65 15.46
C PRO A 25 -8.87 -14.36 14.82
N THR A 26 -9.50 -15.25 15.56
CA THR A 26 -10.65 -16.05 15.10
C THR A 26 -11.77 -15.21 14.51
N GLU A 27 -12.09 -14.08 15.13
CA GLU A 27 -13.15 -13.16 14.68
C GLU A 27 -12.83 -12.56 13.31
N MET A 28 -11.58 -12.24 13.06
CA MET A 28 -11.14 -11.73 11.75
C MET A 28 -11.20 -12.83 10.68
N LEU A 29 -10.80 -14.06 11.00
CA LEU A 29 -10.94 -15.19 10.07
C LEU A 29 -12.40 -15.47 9.74
N ALA A 30 -13.29 -15.42 10.72
CA ALA A 30 -14.73 -15.56 10.52
C ALA A 30 -15.30 -14.47 9.61
N PHE A 31 -14.85 -13.24 9.78
CA PHE A 31 -15.19 -12.11 8.89
C PHE A 31 -14.68 -12.35 7.46
N LEU A 32 -13.43 -12.74 7.30
CA LEU A 32 -12.83 -13.00 5.99
C LEU A 32 -13.53 -14.12 5.22
N CYS A 33 -14.00 -15.16 5.93
CA CYS A 33 -14.76 -16.26 5.33
C CYS A 33 -16.10 -15.82 4.73
N GLN A 34 -16.69 -14.73 5.22
CA GLN A 34 -17.99 -14.21 4.78
C GLN A 34 -17.89 -13.23 3.63
N LEU A 35 -16.68 -12.86 3.22
CA LEU A 35 -16.48 -11.94 2.10
C LEU A 35 -16.90 -12.62 0.80
N GLU A 36 -17.94 -12.08 0.18
CA GLU A 36 -18.41 -12.50 -1.13
C GLU A 36 -17.66 -11.70 -2.20
N ALA A 37 -16.95 -12.40 -3.10
CA ALA A 37 -16.38 -11.78 -4.28
C ALA A 37 -17.42 -11.80 -5.39
N GLU A 38 -17.76 -10.63 -5.93
CA GLU A 38 -18.58 -10.54 -7.13
C GLU A 38 -17.91 -11.26 -8.32
N SER A 39 -18.69 -11.66 -9.33
CA SER A 39 -18.25 -12.59 -10.38
C SER A 39 -17.28 -12.02 -11.44
N GLU A 40 -16.81 -10.79 -11.30
CA GLU A 40 -15.83 -10.20 -12.20
C GLU A 40 -14.40 -10.70 -11.95
N GLN A 41 -13.61 -10.84 -13.01
CA GLN A 41 -12.27 -11.45 -12.93
C GLN A 41 -11.15 -10.43 -12.66
N SER A 42 -11.42 -9.38 -11.90
CA SER A 42 -10.37 -8.43 -11.52
C SER A 42 -9.35 -9.06 -10.54
N ASP A 43 -8.14 -8.52 -10.51
CA ASP A 43 -7.11 -9.00 -9.57
C ASP A 43 -7.55 -8.79 -8.11
N MET A 44 -8.30 -7.73 -7.85
CA MET A 44 -8.86 -7.47 -6.52
C MET A 44 -9.87 -8.54 -6.09
N GLN A 45 -10.75 -8.98 -7.01
CA GLN A 45 -11.73 -10.03 -6.72
C GLN A 45 -11.09 -11.39 -6.53
N LYS A 46 -10.08 -11.73 -7.35
CA LYS A 46 -9.26 -12.94 -7.15
C LYS A 46 -8.58 -12.93 -5.79
N ALA A 47 -8.07 -11.77 -5.36
CA ALA A 47 -7.44 -11.61 -4.07
C ALA A 47 -8.45 -11.79 -2.91
N TRP A 48 -9.66 -11.22 -3.02
CA TRP A 48 -10.75 -11.44 -2.06
C TRP A 48 -11.16 -12.91 -1.97
N GLN A 49 -11.35 -13.58 -3.08
CA GLN A 49 -11.68 -14.99 -3.13
C GLN A 49 -10.56 -15.85 -2.52
N GLY A 50 -9.31 -15.52 -2.82
CA GLY A 50 -8.14 -16.21 -2.29
C GLY A 50 -8.06 -16.12 -0.78
N ILE A 51 -8.19 -14.91 -0.20
CA ILE A 51 -8.11 -14.72 1.25
C ILE A 51 -9.30 -15.32 1.99
N SER A 52 -10.53 -15.24 1.43
CA SER A 52 -11.72 -15.91 1.98
C SER A 52 -11.54 -17.43 2.02
N THR A 53 -11.06 -18.02 0.92
CA THR A 53 -10.78 -19.46 0.85
C THR A 53 -9.68 -19.89 1.84
N ALA A 54 -8.62 -19.08 1.97
CA ALA A 54 -7.53 -19.35 2.91
C ALA A 54 -8.02 -19.25 4.37
N ALA A 55 -8.83 -18.23 4.68
CA ALA A 55 -9.42 -18.07 6.02
C ALA A 55 -10.32 -19.23 6.41
N ALA A 56 -11.12 -19.77 5.48
CA ALA A 56 -11.98 -20.92 5.73
C ALA A 56 -11.20 -22.22 6.07
N LYS A 57 -9.96 -22.32 5.67
CA LYS A 57 -9.07 -23.46 5.90
C LYS A 57 -8.05 -23.22 7.03
N ALA A 58 -7.97 -21.99 7.53
CA ALA A 58 -6.93 -21.58 8.47
C ALA A 58 -7.06 -22.33 9.80
N ASN A 59 -5.90 -22.73 10.34
CA ASN A 59 -5.75 -23.19 11.72
C ASN A 59 -5.02 -22.10 12.50
N ILE A 60 -5.59 -21.66 13.62
CA ILE A 60 -5.05 -20.53 14.41
C ILE A 60 -3.59 -20.75 14.81
N SER A 61 -3.26 -21.94 15.37
CA SER A 61 -1.89 -22.21 15.82
C SER A 61 -0.91 -22.21 14.66
N ALA A 62 -1.27 -22.85 13.53
CA ALA A 62 -0.43 -22.85 12.33
C ALA A 62 -0.22 -21.43 11.77
N LEU A 63 -1.24 -20.58 11.87
CA LEU A 63 -1.19 -19.20 11.41
C LEU A 63 -0.33 -18.31 12.32
N GLU A 64 -0.39 -18.54 13.63
CA GLU A 64 0.50 -17.89 14.60
C GLU A 64 1.97 -18.29 14.33
N ASP A 65 2.23 -19.58 14.08
CA ASP A 65 3.55 -20.07 13.73
C ASP A 65 4.04 -19.44 12.41
N GLU A 66 3.19 -19.40 11.36
CA GLU A 66 3.50 -18.75 10.09
C GLU A 66 3.85 -17.26 10.28
N TYR A 67 3.03 -16.53 11.03
CA TYR A 67 3.30 -15.11 11.32
C TYR A 67 4.64 -14.94 12.05
N GLN A 68 4.90 -15.79 13.04
CA GLN A 68 6.14 -15.76 13.80
C GLN A 68 7.36 -15.98 12.92
N GLU A 69 7.35 -16.97 12.04
CA GLU A 69 8.46 -17.26 11.11
C GLU A 69 8.65 -16.15 10.08
N LEU A 70 7.55 -15.63 9.54
CA LEU A 70 7.60 -14.59 8.51
C LEU A 70 8.12 -13.26 9.03
N PHE A 71 7.57 -12.76 10.13
CA PHE A 71 7.75 -11.35 10.51
C PHE A 71 8.60 -11.15 11.77
N ILE A 72 8.71 -12.15 12.64
CA ILE A 72 9.43 -12.03 13.91
C ILE A 72 10.76 -12.78 13.84
N GLY A 73 10.73 -14.10 13.62
CA GLY A 73 11.90 -14.98 13.50
C GLY A 73 12.81 -15.02 14.73
N ILE A 74 13.85 -15.86 14.67
CA ILE A 74 14.95 -15.83 15.63
C ILE A 74 16.03 -14.86 15.09
N GLY A 75 16.03 -13.64 15.62
CA GLY A 75 16.89 -12.56 15.18
C GLY A 75 16.30 -11.71 14.04
N ARG A 76 15.68 -12.32 13.03
CA ARG A 76 14.95 -11.64 11.95
C ARG A 76 13.99 -12.62 11.27
N GLY A 77 12.78 -12.19 10.99
CA GLY A 77 11.83 -12.93 10.17
C GLY A 77 12.28 -13.06 8.70
N GLU A 78 11.64 -13.94 7.94
CA GLU A 78 11.89 -14.09 6.51
C GLU A 78 11.51 -12.82 5.73
N VAL A 79 10.56 -12.04 6.25
CA VAL A 79 10.02 -10.81 5.68
C VAL A 79 10.28 -9.63 6.61
N VAL A 80 10.73 -8.51 6.06
CA VAL A 80 11.02 -7.29 6.81
C VAL A 80 10.04 -6.19 6.36
N PRO A 81 8.96 -5.90 7.11
CA PRO A 81 7.86 -5.06 6.64
C PRO A 81 8.08 -3.55 6.87
N PHE A 82 9.32 -3.06 6.68
CA PHE A 82 9.71 -1.69 6.97
C PHE A 82 10.26 -0.97 5.73
N ALA A 83 9.81 0.28 5.50
CA ALA A 83 10.25 1.10 4.38
C ALA A 83 11.78 1.32 4.37
N SER A 84 12.38 1.57 5.54
CA SER A 84 13.83 1.74 5.67
C SER A 84 14.59 0.56 5.08
N TRP A 85 14.17 -0.66 5.43
CA TRP A 85 14.82 -1.88 4.91
C TRP A 85 14.74 -2.00 3.39
N HIS A 86 13.55 -1.84 2.81
CA HIS A 86 13.36 -2.00 1.37
C HIS A 86 14.02 -0.90 0.54
N ARG A 87 14.19 0.29 1.10
CA ARG A 87 14.75 1.44 0.39
C ARG A 87 16.25 1.63 0.60
N THR A 88 16.82 1.14 1.70
CA THR A 88 18.22 1.38 2.05
C THR A 88 19.02 0.13 2.41
N GLY A 89 18.35 -0.99 2.69
CA GLY A 89 18.96 -2.23 3.17
C GLY A 89 19.21 -2.29 4.69
N SER A 90 18.81 -1.26 5.43
CA SER A 90 18.96 -1.17 6.89
C SER A 90 17.68 -0.66 7.55
N LEU A 91 17.49 -0.98 8.83
CA LEU A 91 16.37 -0.48 9.63
C LEU A 91 16.70 0.91 10.23
N MET A 92 15.66 1.66 10.59
CA MET A 92 15.76 2.98 11.26
C MET A 92 16.56 4.03 10.46
N GLU A 93 16.45 3.99 9.16
CA GLU A 93 17.19 4.86 8.26
C GLU A 93 16.37 6.10 7.82
N LYS A 94 16.91 6.85 6.89
CA LYS A 94 16.32 8.08 6.34
C LYS A 94 14.81 7.99 6.02
N PRO A 95 14.26 6.91 5.44
CA PRO A 95 12.82 6.79 5.19
C PRO A 95 11.97 6.96 6.46
N LEU A 96 12.40 6.41 7.59
CA LEU A 96 11.70 6.58 8.87
C LEU A 96 11.69 8.05 9.32
N ALA A 97 12.82 8.75 9.19
CA ALA A 97 12.90 10.17 9.54
C ALA A 97 12.00 11.04 8.64
N GLU A 98 11.90 10.72 7.35
CA GLU A 98 11.01 11.39 6.41
C GLU A 98 9.54 11.18 6.77
N ILE A 99 9.16 9.95 7.14
CA ILE A 99 7.79 9.61 7.57
C ILE A 99 7.44 10.38 8.84
N ARG A 100 8.30 10.37 9.87
CA ARG A 100 8.08 11.09 11.12
C ARG A 100 7.87 12.58 10.91
N ASN A 101 8.70 13.19 10.06
CA ASN A 101 8.56 14.60 9.72
C ASN A 101 7.21 14.90 9.04
N ASP A 102 6.76 14.06 8.11
CA ASP A 102 5.50 14.25 7.42
C ASP A 102 4.30 14.00 8.36
N LEU A 103 4.38 13.01 9.24
CA LEU A 103 3.36 12.75 10.28
C LEU A 103 3.22 13.93 11.24
N ASP A 104 4.34 14.48 11.72
CA ASP A 104 4.37 15.67 12.59
C ASP A 104 3.71 16.88 11.90
N GLN A 105 4.04 17.12 10.61
CA GLN A 105 3.41 18.19 9.83
C GLN A 105 1.89 18.00 9.63
N MET A 106 1.42 16.76 9.60
CA MET A 106 -0.01 16.43 9.53
C MET A 106 -0.70 16.44 10.90
N GLY A 107 0.04 16.68 12.00
CA GLY A 107 -0.49 16.69 13.35
C GLY A 107 -0.77 15.29 13.92
N PHE A 108 -0.17 14.23 13.36
CA PHE A 108 -0.26 12.89 13.91
C PHE A 108 0.79 12.67 14.99
N GLU A 109 0.34 12.18 16.12
CA GLU A 109 1.20 11.77 17.22
C GLU A 109 1.18 10.24 17.34
N ARG A 110 2.35 9.67 17.63
CA ARG A 110 2.47 8.25 17.89
C ARG A 110 1.95 7.93 19.29
N GLU A 111 1.14 6.89 19.41
CA GLU A 111 0.76 6.36 20.73
C GLU A 111 2.01 5.79 21.45
N GLU A 112 2.21 6.17 22.72
CA GLU A 112 3.36 5.74 23.52
C GLU A 112 3.49 4.21 23.67
N GLN A 113 2.37 3.50 23.59
CA GLN A 113 2.31 2.04 23.73
C GLN A 113 2.75 1.28 22.47
N VAL A 114 2.72 1.94 21.30
CA VAL A 114 3.15 1.35 20.03
C VAL A 114 4.67 1.37 19.94
N LYS A 115 5.29 0.20 19.96
CA LYS A 115 6.76 0.05 19.92
C LYS A 115 7.32 -0.02 18.51
N GLU A 116 6.50 -0.39 17.53
CA GLU A 116 6.94 -0.49 16.13
C GLU A 116 7.25 0.87 15.53
N PRO A 117 8.35 0.99 14.77
CA PRO A 117 8.64 2.19 13.99
C PRO A 117 7.53 2.53 13.00
N GLU A 118 7.33 3.81 12.74
CA GLU A 118 6.25 4.36 11.91
C GLU A 118 6.39 4.00 10.42
N ASP A 119 7.54 3.47 10.01
CA ASP A 119 7.78 3.00 8.64
C ASP A 119 7.38 1.53 8.40
N HIS A 120 6.72 0.89 9.39
CA HIS A 120 6.08 -0.40 9.21
C HIS A 120 4.88 -0.28 8.26
N ILE A 121 4.73 -1.23 7.32
CA ILE A 121 3.63 -1.18 6.34
C ILE A 121 2.24 -1.09 6.99
N ALA A 122 2.01 -1.75 8.12
CA ALA A 122 0.75 -1.67 8.85
C ALA A 122 0.47 -0.25 9.36
N ALA A 123 1.49 0.44 9.90
CA ALA A 123 1.36 1.82 10.34
C ALA A 123 1.07 2.77 9.16
N LEU A 124 1.73 2.57 8.02
CA LEU A 124 1.49 3.37 6.82
C LEU A 124 0.08 3.15 6.24
N CYS A 125 -0.42 1.92 6.28
CA CYS A 125 -1.82 1.63 5.91
C CYS A 125 -2.80 2.33 6.88
N GLU A 126 -2.52 2.34 8.18
CA GLU A 126 -3.35 3.02 9.17
C GLU A 126 -3.39 4.53 8.95
N VAL A 127 -2.24 5.15 8.67
CA VAL A 127 -2.19 6.57 8.28
C VAL A 127 -3.01 6.83 7.02
N MET A 128 -2.87 6.00 5.99
CA MET A 128 -3.70 6.13 4.78
C MET A 128 -5.18 6.01 5.08
N ALA A 129 -5.59 5.08 5.98
CA ALA A 129 -6.99 4.98 6.41
C ALA A 129 -7.49 6.27 7.06
N MET A 130 -6.69 6.90 7.92
CA MET A 130 -7.04 8.15 8.60
C MET A 130 -7.20 9.31 7.61
N ILE A 131 -6.37 9.39 6.57
CA ILE A 131 -6.40 10.51 5.61
C ILE A 131 -7.27 10.27 4.38
N THR A 132 -8.00 9.15 4.29
CA THR A 132 -8.93 8.88 3.15
C THR A 132 -10.03 9.93 3.01
N GLN A 133 -10.39 10.63 4.08
CA GLN A 133 -11.40 11.70 4.09
C GLN A 133 -10.80 13.09 3.83
N GLU A 134 -9.47 13.20 3.87
CA GLU A 134 -8.74 14.44 3.64
C GLU A 134 -8.56 14.74 2.14
N ASP A 135 -7.93 15.87 1.84
CA ASP A 135 -7.63 16.26 0.45
C ASP A 135 -6.85 15.16 -0.27
N GLU A 136 -7.29 14.82 -1.46
CA GLU A 136 -6.65 13.79 -2.28
C GLU A 136 -5.20 14.12 -2.63
N THR A 137 -4.81 15.40 -2.65
CA THR A 137 -3.42 15.82 -2.83
C THR A 137 -2.54 15.36 -1.67
N LEU A 138 -3.05 15.41 -0.44
CA LEU A 138 -2.35 14.90 0.75
C LEU A 138 -2.18 13.38 0.67
N GLN A 139 -3.27 12.67 0.34
CA GLN A 139 -3.24 11.22 0.16
C GLN A 139 -2.22 10.80 -0.91
N GLN A 140 -2.24 11.48 -2.07
CA GLN A 140 -1.31 11.23 -3.17
C GLN A 140 0.15 11.48 -2.76
N ALA A 141 0.42 12.59 -2.09
CA ALA A 141 1.77 12.93 -1.64
C ALA A 141 2.30 11.88 -0.66
N PHE A 142 1.50 11.50 0.34
CA PHE A 142 1.89 10.50 1.33
C PHE A 142 2.11 9.13 0.70
N PHE A 143 1.16 8.64 -0.08
CA PHE A 143 1.24 7.34 -0.75
C PHE A 143 2.46 7.23 -1.66
N ASN A 144 2.64 8.21 -2.56
CA ASN A 144 3.72 8.20 -3.56
C ASN A 144 5.10 8.32 -2.92
N LYS A 145 5.23 8.99 -1.78
CA LYS A 145 6.49 9.16 -1.07
C LYS A 145 6.84 7.97 -0.19
N HIS A 146 5.85 7.41 0.52
CA HIS A 146 6.10 6.49 1.63
C HIS A 146 5.69 5.03 1.39
N ILE A 147 4.80 4.74 0.44
CA ILE A 147 4.31 3.38 0.16
C ILE A 147 4.71 2.91 -1.24
N ALA A 148 4.38 3.69 -2.28
CA ALA A 148 4.58 3.30 -3.67
C ALA A 148 6.01 2.85 -4.02
N PRO A 149 7.09 3.44 -3.46
CA PRO A 149 8.46 3.07 -3.85
C PRO A 149 8.89 1.68 -3.44
N TRP A 150 8.18 0.99 -2.54
CA TRP A 150 8.69 -0.24 -1.97
C TRP A 150 7.66 -1.36 -1.70
N PHE A 151 6.35 -1.10 -1.73
CA PHE A 151 5.36 -2.15 -1.44
C PHE A 151 5.50 -3.36 -2.36
N GLY A 152 5.86 -3.17 -3.63
CA GLY A 152 6.11 -4.26 -4.57
C GLY A 152 7.27 -5.17 -4.14
N SER A 153 8.34 -4.59 -3.57
CA SER A 153 9.45 -5.35 -2.99
C SER A 153 9.01 -6.18 -1.78
N LEU A 154 8.17 -5.62 -0.90
CA LEU A 154 7.58 -6.34 0.23
C LEU A 154 6.70 -7.50 -0.25
N VAL A 155 5.82 -7.26 -1.22
CA VAL A 155 4.98 -8.32 -1.81
C VAL A 155 5.82 -9.47 -2.35
N ASN A 156 6.90 -9.16 -3.07
CA ASN A 156 7.80 -10.19 -3.59
C ASN A 156 8.51 -10.95 -2.47
N GLN A 157 8.97 -10.26 -1.41
CA GLN A 157 9.59 -10.92 -0.26
C GLN A 157 8.64 -11.90 0.42
N ILE A 158 7.34 -11.54 0.59
CA ILE A 158 6.35 -12.48 1.14
C ILE A 158 6.15 -13.68 0.19
N ARG A 159 6.08 -13.46 -1.12
CA ARG A 159 5.89 -14.54 -2.11
C ARG A 159 7.06 -15.52 -2.17
N GLU A 160 8.26 -15.05 -1.89
CA GLU A 160 9.49 -15.86 -1.91
C GLU A 160 9.79 -16.51 -0.56
N ALA A 161 9.08 -16.12 0.50
CA ALA A 161 9.25 -16.66 1.84
C ALA A 161 8.81 -18.13 1.90
N LYS A 162 9.60 -18.97 2.56
CA LYS A 162 9.37 -20.42 2.62
C LYS A 162 8.19 -20.80 3.50
N SER A 163 7.97 -20.01 4.53
CA SER A 163 6.92 -20.25 5.54
C SER A 163 5.57 -19.66 5.13
N ALA A 164 5.49 -18.93 4.01
CA ALA A 164 4.27 -18.27 3.59
C ALA A 164 3.26 -19.26 2.99
N ASP A 165 2.05 -19.28 3.54
CA ASP A 165 0.89 -20.02 3.03
C ASP A 165 -0.35 -19.09 3.03
N PHE A 166 -0.91 -18.79 4.20
CA PHE A 166 -1.99 -17.82 4.35
C PHE A 166 -1.55 -16.43 3.87
N TYR A 167 -0.35 -16.02 4.24
CA TYR A 167 0.21 -14.71 3.89
C TYR A 167 0.51 -14.52 2.40
N LEU A 168 0.52 -15.58 1.58
CA LEU A 168 0.51 -15.45 0.12
C LEU A 168 -0.77 -14.76 -0.37
N ASN A 169 -1.91 -15.03 0.28
CA ASN A 169 -3.20 -14.39 -0.03
C ASN A 169 -3.27 -12.96 0.51
N VAL A 170 -2.65 -12.69 1.67
CA VAL A 170 -2.48 -11.33 2.19
C VAL A 170 -1.62 -10.49 1.23
N ALA A 171 -0.52 -11.07 0.73
CA ALA A 171 0.34 -10.41 -0.27
C ALA A 171 -0.39 -10.15 -1.59
N ALA A 172 -1.26 -11.06 -2.03
CA ALA A 172 -2.10 -10.86 -3.21
C ALA A 172 -3.09 -9.70 -3.03
N LEU A 173 -3.76 -9.62 -1.87
CA LEU A 173 -4.66 -8.53 -1.53
C LEU A 173 -3.92 -7.19 -1.41
N LEU A 174 -2.79 -7.16 -0.71
CA LEU A 174 -1.93 -5.99 -0.58
C LEU A 174 -1.51 -5.46 -1.96
N ASN A 175 -1.03 -6.36 -2.83
CA ASN A 175 -0.60 -6.00 -4.18
C ASN A 175 -1.76 -5.48 -5.03
N ALA A 176 -2.90 -6.17 -5.05
CA ALA A 176 -4.05 -5.77 -5.85
C ALA A 176 -4.57 -4.38 -5.43
N PHE A 177 -4.74 -4.16 -4.12
CA PHE A 177 -5.23 -2.90 -3.60
C PHE A 177 -4.25 -1.74 -3.80
N LEU A 178 -2.98 -1.90 -3.39
CA LEU A 178 -2.01 -0.82 -3.51
C LEU A 178 -1.66 -0.49 -4.97
N SER A 179 -1.77 -1.46 -5.88
CA SER A 179 -1.65 -1.19 -7.33
C SER A 179 -2.81 -0.34 -7.86
N LEU A 180 -4.04 -0.55 -7.40
CA LEU A 180 -5.18 0.33 -7.72
C LEU A 180 -4.97 1.75 -7.17
N GLU A 181 -4.51 1.86 -5.92
CA GLU A 181 -4.19 3.16 -5.31
C GLU A 181 -3.03 3.86 -6.07
N GLN A 182 -2.03 3.12 -6.51
CA GLN A 182 -0.93 3.65 -7.30
C GLN A 182 -1.42 4.21 -8.64
N VAL A 183 -2.31 3.52 -9.34
CA VAL A 183 -2.95 4.03 -10.57
C VAL A 183 -3.75 5.29 -10.25
N ARG A 184 -4.60 5.25 -9.22
CA ARG A 184 -5.40 6.40 -8.77
C ARG A 184 -4.54 7.64 -8.52
N PHE A 185 -3.41 7.49 -7.84
CA PHE A 185 -2.53 8.60 -7.47
C PHE A 185 -1.51 8.97 -8.56
N SER A 186 -1.35 8.16 -9.62
CA SER A 186 -0.54 8.49 -10.79
C SER A 186 -1.27 9.38 -11.79
N GLU A 187 -2.59 9.24 -11.96
CA GLU A 187 -3.38 9.91 -12.99
C GLU A 187 -3.51 11.43 -12.81
N LYS A 188 -3.06 11.98 -11.66
CA LYS A 188 -3.12 13.41 -11.36
C LYS A 188 -1.80 14.16 -11.47
N THR A 189 -0.86 13.74 -12.27
CA THR A 189 0.07 14.70 -12.82
C THR A 189 -0.78 15.65 -13.69
N LYS A 190 -1.18 16.80 -13.10
CA LYS A 190 -1.76 17.90 -13.87
C LYS A 190 -0.91 18.00 -15.13
N SER A 191 -1.50 17.74 -16.29
CA SER A 191 -0.98 18.33 -17.49
C SER A 191 -0.97 19.82 -17.18
N SER A 192 0.16 20.36 -16.75
CA SER A 192 0.44 21.75 -16.97
C SER A 192 0.25 21.88 -18.46
N LYS A 193 -0.86 22.51 -18.83
CA LYS A 193 -1.04 23.06 -20.16
C LYS A 193 0.07 24.09 -20.32
N THR A 194 1.28 23.62 -20.57
CA THR A 194 2.23 24.35 -21.34
C THR A 194 1.55 24.46 -22.69
N GLN A 195 0.78 25.52 -22.87
CA GLN A 195 0.45 25.97 -24.20
C GLN A 195 1.80 26.18 -24.86
N LEU A 196 2.22 25.18 -25.62
CA LEU A 196 3.18 25.36 -26.69
C LEU A 196 2.48 26.33 -27.64
N LYS A 197 2.70 27.64 -27.45
CA LYS A 197 2.49 28.63 -28.48
C LYS A 197 3.50 28.28 -29.53
N ILE A 198 3.10 27.50 -30.50
CA ILE A 198 3.80 27.33 -31.75
C ILE A 198 3.64 28.70 -32.42
N ASP A 199 4.72 29.49 -32.42
CA ASP A 199 4.75 30.76 -33.10
C ASP A 199 4.87 30.47 -34.60
N VAL A 200 3.74 30.50 -35.31
CA VAL A 200 3.60 30.19 -36.74
C VAL A 200 4.17 31.35 -37.62
N LYS A 201 4.87 32.31 -37.03
CA LYS A 201 5.42 33.45 -37.78
C LYS A 201 6.59 33.15 -38.72
N ASN A 202 7.19 31.96 -38.63
CA ASN A 202 8.35 31.63 -39.45
C ASN A 202 8.08 30.78 -40.70
N VAL A 203 6.82 30.54 -41.09
CA VAL A 203 6.53 29.76 -42.31
C VAL A 203 6.27 30.66 -43.54
N THR A 204 6.08 31.95 -43.37
CA THR A 204 5.78 32.89 -44.50
C THR A 204 6.97 33.64 -45.03
N GLU A 205 8.16 33.53 -44.45
CA GLU A 205 9.37 34.23 -44.97
C GLU A 205 10.18 33.42 -45.99
N TYR A 206 9.90 32.12 -46.17
CA TYR A 206 10.64 31.31 -47.16
C TYR A 206 10.08 31.37 -48.58
N ASP A 207 8.87 31.88 -48.79
CA ASP A 207 8.25 31.99 -50.12
C ASP A 207 8.49 33.31 -50.83
N GLN A 208 9.22 34.29 -50.26
CA GLN A 208 9.51 35.56 -50.89
C GLN A 208 10.97 35.73 -51.38
N ALA A 209 11.79 34.71 -51.26
CA ALA A 209 13.19 34.76 -51.70
C ALA A 209 13.47 34.07 -53.06
N GLN A 210 12.45 33.70 -53.80
CA GLN A 210 12.57 33.15 -55.17
C GLN A 210 11.55 33.79 -56.12
N GLN A 211 11.68 35.11 -56.32
CA GLN A 211 11.23 35.79 -57.53
C GLN A 211 12.26 36.82 -57.95
#